data_7db7a1e390d4c9854796fd68147ec543
#
_entry.id   7db7a1e390d4c9854796fd68147ec543
#
_cell.length_a   1.000
_cell.length_b   1.000
_cell.length_c   1.000
_cell.angle_alpha   90.00
_cell.angle_beta   90.00
_cell.angle_gamma   90.00
#
_symmetry.space_group_name_H-M   'P 1'
#
loop_
_entity.id
_entity.type
_entity.pdbx_description
1 polymer ?
#
loop_
_entity_poly.entity_id
_entity_poly.type
_entity_poly.pdbx_seq_one_letter_code
_entity_poly.pdbx_strand_id
1 'polypeptide(L)'
;MQGNTKVGNVGVTIKDPRELMRRNTGEAFVSLTFTGSNGIHYEATWSIVRAYKKTTGTLQSKSWQLKNIDTDFTYTKDKEISAEIQAAIGLDFSQFCRTTLLAQGEFTRFLNSNDDEKAEILEKITGVDIYSKIGKKVFEVTGKKKEEWEKENFRNVLECLAQ
;
A
#
# COMPACT_ATOMS: atom_id res chain seq x y z
N MET A 1 8.35 -12.67 14.78
CA MET A 1 8.25 -12.64 13.29
C MET A 1 8.64 -11.26 12.82
N GLN A 2 9.79 -11.15 12.19
CA GLN A 2 10.31 -9.87 11.69
C GLN A 2 9.63 -9.57 10.35
N GLY A 3 8.74 -8.60 10.33
CA GLY A 3 8.11 -8.14 9.11
C GLY A 3 9.09 -7.37 8.24
N ASN A 4 9.52 -7.95 7.14
CA ASN A 4 10.21 -7.27 6.07
C ASN A 4 9.23 -6.34 5.35
N THR A 5 9.19 -5.08 5.73
CA THR A 5 8.46 -4.07 4.96
C THR A 5 9.34 -3.62 3.80
N LYS A 6 9.21 -4.29 2.66
CA LYS A 6 9.74 -3.76 1.40
C LYS A 6 8.80 -2.66 0.94
N VAL A 7 9.23 -1.43 1.05
CA VAL A 7 8.57 -0.30 0.42
C VAL A 7 8.98 -0.32 -1.05
N GLY A 8 8.11 -0.88 -1.91
CA GLY A 8 8.27 -0.88 -3.36
C GLY A 8 9.64 -1.33 -3.88
N ASN A 9 9.88 -1.17 -5.17
CA ASN A 9 11.19 -1.42 -5.82
C ASN A 9 12.24 -0.33 -5.52
N VAL A 10 11.96 0.61 -4.64
CA VAL A 10 12.95 1.53 -4.08
C VAL A 10 13.67 0.74 -3.00
N GLY A 11 14.88 0.31 -3.25
CA GLY A 11 15.67 -0.58 -2.42
C GLY A 11 15.99 -0.11 -0.98
N VAL A 12 15.11 0.65 -0.37
CA VAL A 12 15.21 1.09 1.03
C VAL A 12 14.35 0.15 1.87
N THR A 13 14.98 -0.85 2.43
CA THR A 13 14.37 -1.69 3.47
C THR A 13 14.68 -1.05 4.81
N ILE A 14 13.72 -0.34 5.40
CA ILE A 14 13.85 0.15 6.77
C ILE A 14 13.65 -1.06 7.71
N LYS A 15 14.70 -1.81 7.94
CA LYS A 15 14.70 -2.95 8.87
C LYS A 15 14.87 -2.50 10.31
N ASP A 16 15.54 -1.38 10.50
CA ASP A 16 15.96 -0.87 11.80
C ASP A 16 15.67 0.63 11.88
N PRO A 17 14.96 1.11 12.91
CA PRO A 17 14.73 2.53 13.12
C PRO A 17 16.01 3.38 13.16
N ARG A 18 17.17 2.76 13.45
CA ARG A 18 18.48 3.44 13.42
C ARG A 18 18.87 3.94 12.04
N GLU A 19 18.36 3.30 10.98
CA GLU A 19 18.63 3.72 9.59
C GLU A 19 18.01 5.10 9.28
N LEU A 20 16.98 5.49 10.02
CA LEU A 20 16.33 6.81 9.93
C LEU A 20 17.08 7.89 10.71
N MET A 21 17.97 7.49 11.62
CA MET A 21 18.74 8.44 12.41
C MET A 21 19.99 8.89 11.65
N ARG A 22 20.27 10.18 11.71
CA ARG A 22 21.59 10.67 11.27
C ARG A 22 22.69 9.98 12.07
N ARG A 23 23.77 9.60 11.41
CA ARG A 23 24.94 9.03 12.10
C ARG A 23 25.46 9.98 13.17
N ASN A 24 25.90 9.42 14.30
CA ASN A 24 26.45 10.15 15.43
C ASN A 24 25.47 11.14 16.09
N THR A 25 24.15 10.80 16.09
CA THR A 25 23.13 11.54 16.86
C THR A 25 22.55 10.67 17.95
N GLY A 26 22.10 11.31 19.03
CA GLY A 26 21.43 10.66 20.16
C GLY A 26 19.91 10.61 20.04
N GLU A 27 19.33 11.36 19.11
CA GLU A 27 17.89 11.43 18.89
C GLU A 27 17.56 11.72 17.42
N ALA A 28 16.38 11.31 17.01
CA ALA A 28 15.76 11.71 15.76
C ALA A 28 14.26 11.89 15.96
N PHE A 29 13.68 12.86 15.27
CA PHE A 29 12.23 13.07 15.24
C PHE A 29 11.79 13.55 13.87
N VAL A 30 10.53 13.30 13.57
CA VAL A 30 9.83 13.81 12.39
C VAL A 30 8.45 14.25 12.85
N SER A 31 8.04 15.44 12.47
CA SER A 31 6.68 15.93 12.64
C SER A 31 6.11 16.32 11.28
N LEU A 32 4.89 15.91 11.00
CA LEU A 32 4.17 16.20 9.76
C LEU A 32 2.76 16.65 10.12
N THR A 33 2.40 17.86 9.69
CA THR A 33 1.02 18.35 9.76
C THR A 33 0.35 18.17 8.40
N PHE A 34 -0.85 17.61 8.39
CA PHE A 34 -1.62 17.40 7.16
C PHE A 34 -3.11 17.56 7.40
N THR A 35 -3.86 17.82 6.33
CA THR A 35 -5.31 17.84 6.34
C THR A 35 -5.83 16.55 5.70
N GLY A 36 -6.67 15.83 6.41
CA GLY A 36 -7.32 14.63 5.88
C GLY A 36 -8.34 14.96 4.79
N SER A 37 -8.75 13.97 4.02
CA SER A 37 -9.85 14.07 3.04
C SER A 37 -11.20 14.42 3.69
N ASN A 38 -11.31 14.17 5.00
CA ASN A 38 -12.44 14.56 5.85
C ASN A 38 -12.40 16.03 6.31
N GLY A 39 -11.38 16.80 5.91
CA GLY A 39 -11.19 18.20 6.27
C GLY A 39 -10.59 18.42 7.66
N ILE A 40 -10.30 17.37 8.43
CA ILE A 40 -9.72 17.44 9.76
C ILE A 40 -8.19 17.64 9.68
N HIS A 41 -7.64 18.43 10.60
CA HIS A 41 -6.22 18.71 10.68
C HIS A 41 -5.53 17.76 11.66
N TYR A 42 -4.45 17.15 11.22
CA TYR A 42 -3.68 16.19 12.01
C TYR A 42 -2.21 16.60 12.10
N GLU A 43 -1.59 16.27 13.23
CA GLU A 43 -0.14 16.30 13.42
C GLU A 43 0.36 14.89 13.77
N ALA A 44 1.15 14.30 12.89
CA ALA A 44 1.81 13.03 13.13
C ALA A 44 3.25 13.28 13.59
N THR A 45 3.61 12.76 14.76
CA THR A 45 4.96 12.88 15.31
C THR A 45 5.56 11.49 15.54
N TRP A 46 6.74 11.28 14.99
CA TRP A 46 7.54 10.08 15.23
C TRP A 46 8.89 10.48 15.80
N SER A 47 9.33 9.77 16.84
CA SER A 47 10.63 10.02 17.43
C SER A 47 11.30 8.75 17.95
N ILE A 48 12.63 8.79 18.01
CA ILE A 48 13.44 7.75 18.58
C ILE A 48 14.65 8.38 19.29
N VAL A 49 15.00 7.84 20.44
CA VAL A 49 16.03 8.41 21.31
C VAL A 49 16.96 7.32 21.79
N ARG A 50 18.25 7.62 21.93
CA ARG A 50 19.22 6.80 22.63
C ARG A 50 19.27 7.16 24.11
N ALA A 51 19.63 6.20 24.95
CA ALA A 51 19.81 6.42 26.38
C ALA A 51 20.71 7.63 26.63
N TYR A 52 20.24 8.53 27.50
CA TYR A 52 20.89 9.79 27.86
C TYR A 52 21.18 10.72 26.65
N LYS A 53 20.51 10.52 25.50
CA LYS A 53 20.77 11.22 24.23
C LYS A 53 22.22 11.11 23.75
N LYS A 54 22.95 10.10 24.23
CA LYS A 54 24.36 9.86 23.84
C LYS A 54 24.42 9.02 22.56
N THR A 55 25.36 9.34 21.68
CA THR A 55 25.58 8.62 20.41
C THR A 55 25.89 7.13 20.59
N THR A 56 26.51 6.77 21.72
CA THR A 56 26.83 5.40 22.12
C THR A 56 25.75 4.76 22.99
N GLY A 57 24.69 5.50 23.34
CA GLY A 57 23.61 5.00 24.19
C GLY A 57 22.77 3.93 23.52
N THR A 58 22.21 3.01 24.33
CA THR A 58 21.27 2.00 23.86
C THR A 58 20.04 2.67 23.24
N LEU A 59 19.59 2.18 22.08
CA LEU A 59 18.42 2.68 21.41
C LEU A 59 17.17 2.36 22.24
N GLN A 60 16.32 3.34 22.47
CA GLN A 60 15.02 3.19 23.15
C GLN A 60 13.92 2.85 22.15
N SER A 61 12.76 2.49 22.66
CA SER A 61 11.57 2.25 21.83
C SER A 61 11.17 3.52 21.08
N LYS A 62 10.74 3.37 19.83
CA LYS A 62 10.14 4.48 19.07
C LYS A 62 8.92 5.02 19.79
N SER A 63 8.71 6.32 19.71
CA SER A 63 7.47 6.98 20.05
C SER A 63 6.77 7.41 18.77
N TRP A 64 5.50 7.05 18.62
CA TRP A 64 4.67 7.45 17.49
C TRP A 64 3.34 7.97 18.02
N GLN A 65 2.94 9.16 17.59
CA GLN A 65 1.73 9.83 18.04
C GLN A 65 1.05 10.50 16.86
N LEU A 66 -0.27 10.48 16.87
CA LEU A 66 -1.11 11.24 15.95
C LEU A 66 -2.05 12.11 16.77
N LYS A 67 -1.93 13.41 16.60
CA LYS A 67 -2.80 14.39 17.23
C LYS A 67 -3.83 14.89 16.23
N ASN A 68 -5.11 14.80 16.57
CA ASN A 68 -6.16 15.53 15.88
C ASN A 68 -6.16 16.95 16.44
N ILE A 69 -5.82 17.94 15.61
CA ILE A 69 -5.63 19.34 16.03
C ILE A 69 -6.98 19.97 16.36
N ASP A 70 -8.04 19.62 15.62
CA ASP A 70 -9.35 20.23 15.77
C ASP A 70 -10.07 19.81 17.06
N THR A 71 -9.82 18.57 17.52
CA THR A 71 -10.43 18.02 18.75
C THR A 71 -9.46 17.92 19.91
N ASP A 72 -8.17 18.24 19.70
CA ASP A 72 -7.07 18.11 20.67
C ASP A 72 -6.87 16.67 21.19
N PHE A 73 -7.38 15.66 20.46
CA PHE A 73 -7.27 14.26 20.83
C PHE A 73 -5.98 13.66 20.28
N THR A 74 -5.29 12.84 21.11
CA THR A 74 -4.02 12.21 20.72
C THR A 74 -4.11 10.69 20.75
N TYR A 75 -3.84 10.07 19.62
CA TYR A 75 -3.67 8.62 19.47
C TYR A 75 -2.22 8.24 19.77
N THR A 76 -2.01 7.18 20.55
CA THR A 76 -0.67 6.71 20.95
C THR A 76 -0.42 5.24 20.60
N LYS A 77 -1.46 4.47 20.30
CA LYS A 77 -1.32 3.06 19.93
C LYS A 77 -1.14 2.90 18.42
N ASP A 78 -0.13 2.16 18.00
CA ASP A 78 0.23 1.95 16.59
C ASP A 78 -0.96 1.55 15.72
N LYS A 79 -1.85 0.67 16.21
CA LYS A 79 -3.03 0.21 15.46
C LYS A 79 -4.08 1.31 15.28
N GLU A 80 -4.34 2.09 16.32
CA GLU A 80 -5.30 3.19 16.29
C GLU A 80 -4.78 4.31 15.37
N ILE A 81 -3.50 4.64 15.47
CA ILE A 81 -2.84 5.63 14.59
C ILE A 81 -2.94 5.20 13.12
N SER A 82 -2.60 3.94 12.82
CA SER A 82 -2.66 3.44 11.45
C SER A 82 -4.07 3.46 10.87
N ALA A 83 -5.08 3.06 11.66
CA ALA A 83 -6.47 3.09 11.25
C ALA A 83 -6.97 4.52 11.01
N GLU A 84 -6.65 5.45 11.91
CA GLU A 84 -7.05 6.85 11.76
C GLU A 84 -6.38 7.53 10.56
N ILE A 85 -5.08 7.30 10.33
CA ILE A 85 -4.37 7.81 9.16
C ILE A 85 -5.01 7.26 7.87
N GLN A 86 -5.32 5.97 7.82
CA GLN A 86 -5.97 5.36 6.67
C GLN A 86 -7.37 5.93 6.43
N ALA A 87 -8.14 6.15 7.48
CA ALA A 87 -9.46 6.79 7.40
C ALA A 87 -9.35 8.25 6.94
N ALA A 88 -8.37 9.00 7.46
CA ALA A 88 -8.15 10.40 7.11
C ALA A 88 -7.67 10.59 5.67
N ILE A 89 -6.77 9.73 5.17
CA ILE A 89 -6.20 9.83 3.82
C ILE A 89 -7.07 9.12 2.78
N GLY A 90 -7.82 8.07 3.18
CA GLY A 90 -8.59 7.22 2.27
C GLY A 90 -7.74 6.22 1.48
N LEU A 91 -6.45 6.10 1.79
CA LEU A 91 -5.50 5.20 1.14
C LEU A 91 -4.75 4.37 2.18
N ASP A 92 -4.48 3.11 1.86
CA ASP A 92 -3.51 2.35 2.64
C ASP A 92 -2.06 2.79 2.33
N PHE A 93 -1.11 2.38 3.16
CA PHE A 93 0.29 2.77 3.00
C PHE A 93 0.87 2.34 1.63
N SER A 94 0.49 1.19 1.13
CA SER A 94 0.96 0.68 -0.17
C SER A 94 0.40 1.51 -1.32
N GLN A 95 -0.89 1.86 -1.25
CA GLN A 95 -1.55 2.74 -2.20
C GLN A 95 -0.94 4.14 -2.18
N PHE A 96 -0.72 4.71 -0.98
CA PHE A 96 -0.07 6.00 -0.81
C PHE A 96 1.34 6.01 -1.42
N CYS A 97 2.16 5.00 -1.16
CA CYS A 97 3.49 4.90 -1.74
C CYS A 97 3.45 4.81 -3.27
N ARG A 98 2.47 4.12 -3.84
CA ARG A 98 2.32 3.99 -5.29
C ARG A 98 1.89 5.29 -5.95
N THR A 99 0.99 6.04 -5.31
CA THR A 99 0.40 7.26 -5.93
C THR A 99 1.21 8.51 -5.66
N THR A 100 1.78 8.65 -4.47
CA THR A 100 2.44 9.89 -4.02
C THR A 100 3.95 9.82 -4.10
N LEU A 101 4.53 8.66 -3.77
CA LEU A 101 5.96 8.42 -3.89
C LEU A 101 6.24 7.71 -5.21
N LEU A 102 6.18 8.42 -6.32
CA LEU A 102 6.81 7.97 -7.57
C LEU A 102 8.31 7.86 -7.29
N ALA A 103 8.75 6.64 -7.00
CA ALA A 103 10.14 6.37 -6.67
C ALA A 103 11.04 6.87 -7.78
N GLN A 104 12.12 7.52 -7.37
CA GLN A 104 13.15 8.02 -8.27
C GLN A 104 13.59 6.90 -9.22
N GLY A 105 13.35 7.08 -10.53
CA GLY A 105 13.62 6.09 -11.57
C GLY A 105 12.38 5.37 -12.13
N GLU A 106 11.30 5.17 -11.39
CA GLU A 106 10.09 4.54 -11.91
C GLU A 106 9.33 5.46 -12.90
N PHE A 107 9.35 6.78 -12.65
CA PHE A 107 8.78 7.75 -13.59
C PHE A 107 9.55 7.78 -14.92
N THR A 108 10.87 7.75 -14.86
CA THR A 108 11.71 7.68 -16.07
C THR A 108 11.50 6.36 -16.81
N ARG A 109 11.35 5.25 -16.08
CA ARG A 109 11.01 3.94 -16.65
C ARG A 109 9.63 3.99 -17.32
N PHE A 110 8.63 4.58 -16.69
CA PHE A 110 7.29 4.75 -17.25
C PHE A 110 7.34 5.58 -18.55
N LEU A 111 8.06 6.70 -18.59
CA LEU A 111 8.17 7.52 -19.78
C LEU A 111 8.82 6.79 -20.96
N ASN A 112 9.81 5.95 -20.69
CA ASN A 112 10.58 5.21 -21.70
C ASN A 112 10.02 3.83 -22.04
N SER A 113 8.95 3.41 -21.35
CA SER A 113 8.29 2.12 -21.59
C SER A 113 7.44 2.12 -22.85
N ASN A 114 7.21 0.95 -23.42
CA ASN A 114 6.21 0.75 -24.46
C ASN A 114 4.78 0.80 -23.85
N ASP A 115 3.76 0.76 -24.72
CA ASP A 115 2.37 0.96 -24.26
C ASP A 115 1.88 -0.17 -23.35
N ASP A 116 2.32 -1.41 -23.57
CA ASP A 116 1.96 -2.55 -22.73
C ASP A 116 2.60 -2.45 -21.33
N GLU A 117 3.87 -2.07 -21.26
CA GLU A 117 4.57 -1.81 -20.00
C GLU A 117 4.00 -0.61 -19.24
N LYS A 118 3.59 0.44 -19.97
CA LYS A 118 2.88 1.59 -19.36
C LYS A 118 1.58 1.17 -18.75
N ALA A 119 0.79 0.33 -19.43
CA ALA A 119 -0.45 -0.20 -18.91
C ALA A 119 -0.21 -1.03 -17.64
N GLU A 120 0.80 -1.90 -17.60
CA GLU A 120 1.16 -2.69 -16.42
C GLU A 120 1.58 -1.80 -15.23
N ILE A 121 2.37 -0.75 -15.48
CA ILE A 121 2.80 0.19 -14.45
C ILE A 121 1.60 0.97 -13.91
N LEU A 122 0.71 1.46 -14.79
CA LEU A 122 -0.51 2.15 -14.38
C LEU A 122 -1.44 1.23 -13.59
N GLU A 123 -1.62 -0.02 -14.01
CA GLU A 123 -2.40 -1.02 -13.28
C GLU A 123 -1.85 -1.24 -11.87
N LYS A 124 -0.52 -1.32 -11.72
CA LYS A 124 0.14 -1.44 -10.40
C LYS A 124 -0.03 -0.18 -9.53
N ILE A 125 0.06 1.01 -10.13
CA ILE A 125 -0.09 2.30 -9.42
C ILE A 125 -1.52 2.49 -8.95
N THR A 126 -2.49 2.26 -9.83
CA THR A 126 -3.91 2.48 -9.55
C THR A 126 -4.54 1.39 -8.69
N GLY A 127 -3.86 0.22 -8.56
CA GLY A 127 -4.39 -0.91 -7.80
C GLY A 127 -5.61 -1.57 -8.45
N VAL A 128 -5.83 -1.34 -9.75
CA VAL A 128 -6.96 -1.91 -10.52
C VAL A 128 -6.70 -3.34 -11.03
N ASP A 129 -5.59 -3.95 -10.63
CA ASP A 129 -5.24 -5.34 -10.94
C ASP A 129 -6.36 -6.34 -10.54
N ILE A 130 -7.20 -5.96 -9.58
CA ILE A 130 -8.37 -6.74 -9.20
C ILE A 130 -9.38 -6.84 -10.35
N TYR A 131 -9.58 -5.78 -11.13
CA TYR A 131 -10.52 -5.79 -12.26
C TYR A 131 -10.02 -6.68 -13.39
N SER A 132 -8.71 -6.68 -13.67
CA SER A 132 -8.09 -7.61 -14.62
C SER A 132 -8.26 -9.07 -14.18
N LYS A 133 -8.09 -9.36 -12.88
CA LYS A 133 -8.31 -10.69 -12.31
C LYS A 133 -9.78 -11.12 -12.40
N ILE A 134 -10.70 -10.21 -12.08
CA ILE A 134 -12.13 -10.46 -12.23
C ILE A 134 -12.48 -10.73 -13.69
N GLY A 135 -12.01 -9.89 -14.62
CA GLY A 135 -12.23 -10.07 -16.07
C GLY A 135 -11.74 -11.42 -16.57
N LYS A 136 -10.53 -11.84 -16.22
CA LYS A 136 -10.00 -13.16 -16.54
C LYS A 136 -10.86 -14.29 -15.98
N LYS A 137 -11.31 -14.14 -14.72
CA LYS A 137 -12.17 -15.15 -14.07
C LYS A 137 -13.55 -15.25 -14.73
N VAL A 138 -14.15 -14.11 -15.06
CA VAL A 138 -15.43 -14.07 -15.79
C VAL A 138 -15.28 -14.75 -17.15
N PHE A 139 -14.23 -14.43 -17.90
CA PHE A 139 -13.97 -15.05 -19.20
C PHE A 139 -13.79 -16.58 -19.10
N GLU A 140 -13.03 -17.05 -18.10
CA GLU A 140 -12.84 -18.48 -17.84
C GLU A 140 -14.15 -19.18 -17.51
N VAL A 141 -14.97 -18.60 -16.62
CA VAL A 141 -16.26 -19.17 -16.21
C VAL A 141 -17.24 -19.19 -17.39
N THR A 142 -17.29 -18.11 -18.16
CA THR A 142 -18.17 -18.00 -19.34
C THR A 142 -17.78 -19.03 -20.41
N GLY A 143 -16.46 -19.21 -20.62
CA GLY A 143 -15.96 -20.22 -21.57
C GLY A 143 -16.41 -21.64 -21.19
N LYS A 144 -16.25 -22.02 -19.90
CA LYS A 144 -16.69 -23.33 -19.40
C LYS A 144 -18.20 -23.53 -19.54
N LYS A 145 -18.97 -22.50 -19.18
CA LYS A 145 -20.45 -22.55 -19.29
C LYS A 145 -20.91 -22.65 -20.73
N LYS A 146 -20.24 -22.01 -21.66
CA LYS A 146 -20.53 -22.11 -23.08
C LYS A 146 -20.27 -23.54 -23.60
N GLU A 147 -19.15 -24.14 -23.25
CA GLU A 147 -18.83 -25.52 -23.61
C GLU A 147 -19.85 -26.54 -23.03
N GLU A 148 -20.25 -26.36 -21.77
CA GLU A 148 -21.28 -27.18 -21.13
C GLU A 148 -22.60 -27.07 -21.89
N TRP A 149 -23.04 -25.85 -22.21
CA TRP A 149 -24.26 -25.58 -22.94
C TRP A 149 -24.25 -26.19 -24.36
N GLU A 150 -23.13 -26.05 -25.08
CA GLU A 150 -22.97 -26.63 -26.40
C GLU A 150 -23.07 -28.17 -26.37
N LYS A 151 -22.46 -28.81 -25.37
CA LYS A 151 -22.53 -30.27 -25.17
C LYS A 151 -23.95 -30.73 -24.84
N GLU A 152 -24.64 -30.00 -23.97
CA GLU A 152 -26.02 -30.32 -23.60
C GLU A 152 -26.97 -30.14 -24.77
N ASN A 153 -26.83 -29.05 -25.52
CA ASN A 153 -27.63 -28.80 -26.71
C ASN A 153 -27.42 -29.86 -27.78
N PHE A 154 -26.17 -30.28 -28.01
CA PHE A 154 -25.85 -31.36 -28.92
C PHE A 154 -26.49 -32.70 -28.50
N ARG A 155 -26.47 -33.02 -27.21
CA ARG A 155 -27.11 -34.22 -26.64
C ARG A 155 -28.62 -34.20 -26.89
N ASN A 156 -29.28 -33.07 -26.59
CA ASN A 156 -30.71 -32.90 -26.77
C ASN A 156 -31.14 -33.07 -28.24
N VAL A 157 -30.32 -32.55 -29.18
CA VAL A 157 -30.56 -32.76 -30.64
C VAL A 157 -30.45 -34.23 -31.03
N LEU A 158 -29.44 -34.93 -30.51
CA LEU A 158 -29.30 -36.38 -30.81
C LEU A 158 -30.45 -37.20 -30.24
N GLU A 159 -30.94 -36.89 -29.05
CA GLU A 159 -32.09 -37.54 -28.44
C GLU A 159 -33.39 -37.31 -29.26
N CYS A 160 -33.57 -36.10 -29.79
CA CYS A 160 -34.70 -35.82 -30.69
C CYS A 160 -34.65 -36.55 -32.03
N LEU A 161 -33.43 -36.84 -32.55
CA LEU A 161 -33.26 -37.55 -33.81
C LEU A 161 -33.35 -39.10 -33.67
N ALA A 162 -33.29 -39.60 -32.43
CA ALA A 162 -33.37 -41.03 -32.13
C ALA A 162 -34.81 -41.54 -31.85
N GLN A 163 -35.80 -40.62 -31.80
CA GLN A 163 -37.22 -40.95 -31.71
C GLN A 163 -37.86 -40.97 -33.09
#